data_7cbc4d88efa90622d1bf4f0e88a32338
#
_entry.id   7cbc4d88efa90622d1bf4f0e88a32338
#
_cell.length_a   1.000
_cell.length_b   1.000
_cell.length_c   1.000
_cell.angle_alpha   90.00
_cell.angle_beta   90.00
_cell.angle_gamma   90.00
#
_symmetry.space_group_name_H-M   'P 1'
#
loop_
_entity.id
_entity.type
_entity.pdbx_description
1 polymer ?
#
loop_
_entity_poly.entity_id
_entity_poly.type
_entity_poly.pdbx_seq_one_letter_code
_entity_poly.pdbx_strand_id
1 'polypeptide(L)'
;MKILHVIIGLQKAAGTSVFCGEVANGLVAMGQDVTIAVVNPDAPNLYPLDERVELVSISSILTTNHLTTNDYNVVHIHGLWSPVLHKASAWAKANEIPVVWSTHGMTAPWSMRHKWWKKFIAWHLYQKCDLKNAAIIHSTTALEVEWNRKLGFENPQIEVPLGSFIQKESAVESRNTGEALKVLFVGRVYPVKGLMNVVRAADKLKDVNIKFRIVGPDQAGHLSELVAEAERLGVAAMFDWAGPKYGDELSIEYDKCDMLILPSFTENFGATVVDALSRSKPALASTFTPWKILEERKCGWWVSNEPEKLAETFKKIAALSAEELEAMGKRGRKLVEEKYTWDAVCTAMVRGYESVLNHGIH
;
A
#
# COMPACT_ATOMS: atom_id res chain seq x y z
N MET A 1 -26.39 2.07 -1.42
CA MET A 1 -26.16 0.66 -1.06
C MET A 1 -25.84 0.59 0.43
N LYS A 2 -26.24 -0.51 1.08
CA LYS A 2 -25.83 -0.81 2.45
C LYS A 2 -24.69 -1.83 2.43
N ILE A 3 -23.52 -1.45 2.94
CA ILE A 3 -22.26 -2.20 2.78
C ILE A 3 -21.73 -2.57 4.17
N LEU A 4 -21.43 -3.85 4.37
CA LEU A 4 -20.80 -4.34 5.58
C LEU A 4 -19.31 -4.63 5.30
N HIS A 5 -18.42 -3.85 5.89
CA HIS A 5 -17.01 -4.16 5.93
C HIS A 5 -16.69 -5.05 7.13
N VAL A 6 -15.93 -6.13 6.92
CA VAL A 6 -15.50 -7.04 8.00
C VAL A 6 -13.99 -7.10 8.04
N ILE A 7 -13.43 -6.69 9.17
CA ILE A 7 -11.97 -6.67 9.41
C ILE A 7 -11.68 -7.11 10.85
N ILE A 8 -10.57 -7.81 11.09
CA ILE A 8 -10.24 -8.31 12.44
C ILE A 8 -10.07 -7.16 13.43
N GLY A 9 -9.37 -6.11 13.04
CA GLY A 9 -9.12 -4.94 13.85
C GLY A 9 -8.86 -3.72 13.00
N LEU A 10 -9.24 -2.55 13.50
CA LEU A 10 -9.15 -1.28 12.80
C LEU A 10 -8.13 -0.36 13.49
N GLN A 11 -6.85 -0.76 13.46
CA GLN A 11 -5.77 -0.04 14.15
C GLN A 11 -5.16 1.06 13.29
N LYS A 12 -4.90 2.24 13.88
CA LYS A 12 -4.45 3.46 13.21
C LYS A 12 -3.18 3.31 12.36
N ALA A 13 -2.28 2.37 12.69
CA ALA A 13 -1.00 2.20 12.02
C ALA A 13 -0.94 1.02 11.02
N ALA A 14 -2.03 0.31 10.77
CA ALA A 14 -2.05 -0.85 9.88
C ALA A 14 -2.61 -0.48 8.50
N GLY A 15 -1.88 -0.78 7.43
CA GLY A 15 -2.28 -0.43 6.06
C GLY A 15 -3.65 -0.95 5.64
N THR A 16 -4.03 -2.17 6.08
CA THR A 16 -5.37 -2.72 5.86
C THR A 16 -6.46 -1.93 6.56
N SER A 17 -6.16 -1.41 7.78
CA SER A 17 -7.09 -0.57 8.54
C SER A 17 -7.25 0.80 7.91
N VAL A 18 -6.16 1.40 7.42
CA VAL A 18 -6.20 2.67 6.68
C VAL A 18 -7.08 2.52 5.44
N PHE A 19 -6.87 1.47 4.63
CA PHE A 19 -7.68 1.23 3.46
C PHE A 19 -9.18 1.06 3.82
N CYS A 20 -9.49 0.19 4.79
CA CYS A 20 -10.86 -0.08 5.21
C CYS A 20 -11.54 1.20 5.75
N GLY A 21 -10.85 1.96 6.61
CA GLY A 21 -11.38 3.18 7.21
C GLY A 21 -11.60 4.30 6.19
N GLU A 22 -10.62 4.57 5.32
CA GLU A 22 -10.75 5.61 4.31
C GLU A 22 -11.79 5.28 3.24
N VAL A 23 -11.88 4.01 2.83
CA VAL A 23 -12.94 3.58 1.91
C VAL A 23 -14.31 3.74 2.59
N ALA A 24 -14.46 3.37 3.86
CA ALA A 24 -15.70 3.55 4.57
C ALA A 24 -16.09 5.05 4.69
N ASN A 25 -15.14 5.90 5.08
CA ASN A 25 -15.35 7.36 5.17
C ASN A 25 -15.75 7.95 3.80
N GLY A 26 -15.05 7.57 2.73
CA GLY A 26 -15.39 8.05 1.38
C GLY A 26 -16.73 7.54 0.86
N LEU A 27 -17.09 6.28 1.17
CA LEU A 27 -18.39 5.71 0.77
C LEU A 27 -19.55 6.42 1.45
N VAL A 28 -19.46 6.76 2.75
CA VAL A 28 -20.53 7.54 3.42
C VAL A 28 -20.59 8.96 2.89
N ALA A 29 -19.46 9.56 2.50
CA ALA A 29 -19.44 10.85 1.83
C ALA A 29 -20.14 10.81 0.47
N MET A 30 -20.14 9.66 -0.22
CA MET A 30 -20.87 9.40 -1.46
C MET A 30 -22.32 8.96 -1.24
N GLY A 31 -22.84 9.03 0.00
CA GLY A 31 -24.23 8.70 0.33
C GLY A 31 -24.52 7.20 0.44
N GLN A 32 -23.48 6.36 0.61
CA GLN A 32 -23.68 4.96 0.92
C GLN A 32 -23.89 4.75 2.43
N ASP A 33 -24.60 3.70 2.82
CA ASP A 33 -24.77 3.28 4.20
C ASP A 33 -23.70 2.23 4.54
N VAL A 34 -22.84 2.53 5.52
CA VAL A 34 -21.64 1.71 5.79
C VAL A 34 -21.56 1.32 7.26
N THR A 35 -21.46 0.01 7.47
CA THR A 35 -21.14 -0.59 8.78
C THR A 35 -19.78 -1.26 8.71
N ILE A 36 -18.92 -1.06 9.73
CA ILE A 36 -17.67 -1.81 9.90
C ILE A 36 -17.82 -2.76 11.09
N ALA A 37 -17.62 -4.05 10.86
CA ALA A 37 -17.59 -5.06 11.91
C ALA A 37 -16.15 -5.46 12.23
N VAL A 38 -15.77 -5.33 13.52
CA VAL A 38 -14.45 -5.68 14.06
C VAL A 38 -14.59 -6.67 15.22
N VAL A 39 -13.47 -7.32 15.60
CA VAL A 39 -13.50 -8.22 16.77
C VAL A 39 -13.73 -7.45 18.06
N ASN A 40 -13.08 -6.30 18.22
CA ASN A 40 -13.25 -5.43 19.39
C ASN A 40 -13.45 -3.97 18.96
N PRO A 41 -14.71 -3.47 19.00
CA PRO A 41 -15.01 -2.09 18.63
C PRO A 41 -14.54 -1.05 19.65
N ASP A 42 -14.22 -1.48 20.89
CA ASP A 42 -13.74 -0.61 21.96
C ASP A 42 -12.21 -0.65 22.10
N ALA A 43 -11.49 -1.17 21.11
CA ALA A 43 -10.05 -1.25 21.15
C ALA A 43 -9.41 0.16 21.19
N PRO A 44 -8.31 0.36 21.94
CA PRO A 44 -7.60 1.63 21.92
C PRO A 44 -6.95 1.89 20.53
N ASN A 45 -6.80 3.17 20.20
CA ASN A 45 -6.15 3.61 18.95
C ASN A 45 -6.81 3.10 17.66
N LEU A 46 -8.12 3.06 17.62
CA LEU A 46 -8.89 2.79 16.41
C LEU A 46 -8.60 3.86 15.34
N TYR A 47 -8.75 3.47 14.09
CA TYR A 47 -8.70 4.38 12.96
C TYR A 47 -9.85 5.39 13.05
N PRO A 48 -9.64 6.69 12.80
CA PRO A 48 -10.69 7.69 12.85
C PRO A 48 -11.72 7.44 11.75
N LEU A 49 -12.97 7.32 12.14
CA LEU A 49 -14.10 7.13 11.24
C LEU A 49 -14.99 8.38 11.21
N ASP A 50 -15.63 8.61 10.08
CA ASP A 50 -16.76 9.55 9.97
C ASP A 50 -17.88 9.08 10.90
N GLU A 51 -18.59 10.01 11.55
CA GLU A 51 -19.66 9.72 12.50
C GLU A 51 -20.83 8.93 11.90
N ARG A 52 -20.98 8.95 10.59
CA ARG A 52 -21.99 8.20 9.84
C ARG A 52 -21.63 6.73 9.63
N VAL A 53 -20.36 6.32 9.87
CA VAL A 53 -19.95 4.93 9.79
C VAL A 53 -20.30 4.24 11.09
N GLU A 54 -21.16 3.22 11.01
CA GLU A 54 -21.50 2.40 12.16
C GLU A 54 -20.36 1.40 12.45
N LEU A 55 -19.85 1.39 13.71
CA LEU A 55 -18.83 0.44 14.15
C LEU A 55 -19.44 -0.58 15.13
N VAL A 56 -19.35 -1.86 14.77
CA VAL A 56 -19.99 -2.93 15.55
C VAL A 56 -19.01 -4.09 15.82
N SER A 57 -19.39 -5.00 16.74
CA SER A 57 -18.68 -6.25 16.93
C SER A 57 -19.06 -7.28 15.86
N ILE A 58 -18.07 -8.03 15.32
CA ILE A 58 -18.36 -9.16 14.42
C ILE A 58 -19.28 -10.18 15.12
N SER A 59 -19.15 -10.39 16.42
CA SER A 59 -19.99 -11.31 17.16
C SER A 59 -21.47 -10.90 17.16
N SER A 60 -21.77 -9.59 17.22
CA SER A 60 -23.15 -9.13 17.12
C SER A 60 -23.76 -9.43 15.76
N ILE A 61 -23.04 -9.27 14.68
CA ILE A 61 -23.49 -9.66 13.32
C ILE A 61 -23.78 -11.15 13.22
N LEU A 62 -22.88 -12.00 13.74
CA LEU A 62 -22.98 -13.45 13.62
C LEU A 62 -24.07 -14.08 14.53
N THR A 63 -24.45 -13.42 15.62
CA THR A 63 -25.41 -13.96 16.60
C THR A 63 -26.82 -13.42 16.46
N THR A 64 -26.99 -12.32 15.78
CA THR A 64 -28.31 -11.70 15.59
C THR A 64 -29.12 -12.45 14.53
N ASN A 65 -30.02 -13.32 14.97
CA ASN A 65 -31.12 -13.87 14.15
C ASN A 65 -32.15 -12.79 13.72
N HIS A 66 -31.90 -11.51 14.02
CA HIS A 66 -32.84 -10.40 13.91
C HIS A 66 -32.41 -9.26 13.00
N LEU A 67 -31.25 -9.35 12.35
CA LEU A 67 -31.10 -8.54 11.14
C LEU A 67 -32.01 -9.23 10.11
N THR A 68 -33.08 -8.55 9.72
CA THR A 68 -33.87 -8.94 8.56
C THR A 68 -32.84 -9.20 7.46
N THR A 69 -32.85 -10.39 6.92
CA THR A 69 -31.82 -10.96 6.04
C THR A 69 -31.56 -10.16 4.75
N ASN A 70 -32.18 -8.99 4.61
CA ASN A 70 -32.12 -8.09 3.46
C ASN A 70 -31.41 -6.75 3.74
N ASP A 71 -30.72 -6.57 4.88
CA ASP A 71 -30.22 -5.26 5.23
C ASP A 71 -28.91 -4.89 4.51
N TYR A 72 -28.03 -5.84 4.17
CA TYR A 72 -26.80 -5.54 3.44
C TYR A 72 -26.87 -5.99 1.98
N ASN A 73 -26.43 -5.09 1.09
CA ASN A 73 -26.30 -5.41 -0.33
C ASN A 73 -25.00 -6.15 -0.64
N VAL A 74 -23.92 -5.85 0.10
CA VAL A 74 -22.58 -6.42 -0.10
C VAL A 74 -21.88 -6.59 1.24
N VAL A 75 -21.15 -7.69 1.39
CA VAL A 75 -20.17 -7.90 2.48
C VAL A 75 -18.77 -7.82 1.92
N HIS A 76 -17.97 -6.89 2.41
CA HIS A 76 -16.58 -6.72 2.00
C HIS A 76 -15.63 -7.19 3.11
N ILE A 77 -14.92 -8.30 2.90
CA ILE A 77 -14.03 -8.91 3.89
C ILE A 77 -12.59 -8.52 3.62
N HIS A 78 -11.88 -8.07 4.66
CA HIS A 78 -10.50 -7.61 4.57
C HIS A 78 -9.53 -8.54 5.26
N GLY A 79 -8.58 -9.07 4.49
CA GLY A 79 -7.51 -9.95 4.97
C GLY A 79 -7.83 -11.44 4.91
N LEU A 80 -6.87 -12.27 5.30
CA LEU A 80 -6.93 -13.74 5.18
C LEU A 80 -6.56 -14.42 6.51
N TRP A 81 -6.67 -15.74 6.54
CA TRP A 81 -6.14 -16.66 7.55
C TRP A 81 -6.86 -16.65 8.90
N SER A 82 -7.96 -15.91 9.03
CA SER A 82 -8.71 -15.82 10.31
C SER A 82 -10.01 -16.65 10.26
N PRO A 83 -10.21 -17.55 11.25
CA PRO A 83 -11.48 -18.27 11.39
C PRO A 83 -12.70 -17.35 11.58
N VAL A 84 -12.48 -16.14 12.11
CA VAL A 84 -13.58 -15.16 12.29
C VAL A 84 -14.03 -14.61 10.94
N LEU A 85 -13.10 -14.31 10.02
CA LEU A 85 -13.44 -13.89 8.66
C LEU A 85 -14.14 -15.00 7.87
N HIS A 86 -13.71 -16.26 8.06
CA HIS A 86 -14.41 -17.43 7.52
C HIS A 86 -15.86 -17.50 7.99
N LYS A 87 -16.11 -17.34 9.30
CA LYS A 87 -17.47 -17.31 9.85
C LYS A 87 -18.32 -16.19 9.25
N ALA A 88 -17.73 -15.00 9.04
CA ALA A 88 -18.43 -13.89 8.40
C ALA A 88 -18.77 -14.19 6.93
N SER A 89 -17.86 -14.84 6.19
CA SER A 89 -18.12 -15.30 4.82
C SER A 89 -19.23 -16.35 4.78
N ALA A 90 -19.20 -17.34 5.70
CA ALA A 90 -20.23 -18.37 5.80
C ALA A 90 -21.61 -17.77 6.15
N TRP A 91 -21.63 -16.77 7.04
CA TRP A 91 -22.84 -16.04 7.39
C TRP A 91 -23.39 -15.26 6.18
N ALA A 92 -22.54 -14.52 5.45
CA ALA A 92 -22.97 -13.80 4.26
C ALA A 92 -23.56 -14.74 3.21
N LYS A 93 -22.91 -15.90 2.98
CA LYS A 93 -23.39 -16.93 2.06
C LYS A 93 -24.75 -17.51 2.49
N ALA A 94 -24.94 -17.78 3.79
CA ALA A 94 -26.19 -18.30 4.33
C ALA A 94 -27.37 -17.31 4.19
N ASN A 95 -27.05 -16.02 4.07
CA ASN A 95 -28.03 -14.95 3.85
C ASN A 95 -28.08 -14.46 2.38
N GLU A 96 -27.42 -15.19 1.46
CA GLU A 96 -27.40 -14.89 0.03
C GLU A 96 -26.83 -13.49 -0.30
N ILE A 97 -25.94 -12.96 0.56
CA ILE A 97 -25.29 -11.67 0.38
C ILE A 97 -23.95 -11.88 -0.35
N PRO A 98 -23.71 -11.21 -1.48
CA PRO A 98 -22.46 -11.34 -2.21
C PRO A 98 -21.26 -10.84 -1.39
N VAL A 99 -20.15 -11.62 -1.48
CA VAL A 99 -18.91 -11.30 -0.77
C VAL A 99 -17.88 -10.75 -1.73
N VAL A 100 -17.36 -9.56 -1.44
CA VAL A 100 -16.11 -9.02 -2.00
C VAL A 100 -14.98 -9.34 -1.03
N TRP A 101 -13.86 -9.85 -1.52
CA TRP A 101 -12.76 -10.26 -0.65
C TRP A 101 -11.46 -9.54 -1.00
N SER A 102 -10.96 -8.67 -0.10
CA SER A 102 -9.66 -7.99 -0.23
C SER A 102 -8.54 -8.86 0.33
N THR A 103 -7.58 -9.24 -0.50
CA THR A 103 -6.45 -10.08 -0.11
C THR A 103 -5.27 -9.30 0.50
N HIS A 104 -5.16 -8.00 0.23
CA HIS A 104 -4.15 -7.09 0.81
C HIS A 104 -2.70 -7.62 0.75
N GLY A 105 -2.31 -8.24 -0.37
CA GLY A 105 -0.98 -8.81 -0.56
C GLY A 105 -0.69 -10.08 0.24
N MET A 106 -1.67 -10.63 0.95
CA MET A 106 -1.47 -11.84 1.74
C MET A 106 -1.33 -13.10 0.88
N THR A 107 -1.65 -13.02 -0.41
CA THR A 107 -1.43 -14.07 -1.43
C THR A 107 -0.07 -13.95 -2.13
N ALA A 108 0.72 -12.92 -1.84
CA ALA A 108 2.07 -12.77 -2.37
C ALA A 108 2.94 -14.01 -2.06
N PRO A 109 3.80 -14.46 -2.99
CA PRO A 109 4.64 -15.66 -2.81
C PRO A 109 5.48 -15.63 -1.54
N TRP A 110 6.06 -14.48 -1.19
CA TRP A 110 6.79 -14.31 0.06
C TRP A 110 5.86 -14.45 1.28
N SER A 111 4.71 -13.80 1.23
CA SER A 111 3.72 -13.89 2.31
C SER A 111 3.28 -15.33 2.52
N MET A 112 2.99 -16.07 1.45
CA MET A 112 2.57 -17.47 1.52
C MET A 112 3.63 -18.37 2.17
N ARG A 113 4.92 -18.11 1.93
CA ARG A 113 6.03 -18.88 2.54
C ARG A 113 6.23 -18.57 4.02
N HIS A 114 5.94 -17.35 4.48
CA HIS A 114 6.10 -16.98 5.89
C HIS A 114 5.09 -17.70 6.76
N LYS A 115 5.57 -18.46 7.79
CA LYS A 115 4.74 -19.33 8.66
C LYS A 115 3.84 -20.28 7.85
N TRP A 116 4.37 -20.85 6.76
CA TRP A 116 3.66 -21.63 5.75
C TRP A 116 2.77 -22.76 6.32
N TRP A 117 3.22 -23.45 7.37
CA TRP A 117 2.51 -24.58 7.95
C TRP A 117 1.15 -24.19 8.56
N LYS A 118 1.05 -23.02 9.24
CA LYS A 118 -0.22 -22.50 9.75
C LYS A 118 -1.16 -22.14 8.61
N LYS A 119 -0.61 -21.49 7.58
CA LYS A 119 -1.37 -21.11 6.40
C LYS A 119 -1.81 -22.31 5.56
N PHE A 120 -0.99 -23.35 5.50
CA PHE A 120 -1.35 -24.61 4.83
C PHE A 120 -2.62 -25.22 5.43
N ILE A 121 -2.71 -25.28 6.76
CA ILE A 121 -3.90 -25.79 7.45
C ILE A 121 -5.12 -24.92 7.13
N ALA A 122 -5.04 -23.61 7.34
CA ALA A 122 -6.13 -22.69 7.07
C ALA A 122 -6.55 -22.69 5.60
N TRP A 123 -5.58 -22.81 4.67
CA TRP A 123 -5.81 -22.88 3.23
C TRP A 123 -6.71 -24.05 2.83
N HIS A 124 -6.42 -25.24 3.35
CA HIS A 124 -7.16 -26.46 3.00
C HIS A 124 -8.47 -26.59 3.77
N LEU A 125 -8.54 -26.06 4.99
CA LEU A 125 -9.77 -26.16 5.79
C LEU A 125 -10.86 -25.19 5.30
N TYR A 126 -10.52 -23.95 4.97
CA TYR A 126 -11.55 -22.95 4.67
C TYR A 126 -11.11 -21.86 3.65
N GLN A 127 -9.88 -21.33 3.74
CA GLN A 127 -9.54 -20.08 3.05
C GLN A 127 -9.64 -20.19 1.52
N LYS A 128 -9.19 -21.34 0.94
CA LYS A 128 -9.28 -21.56 -0.50
C LYS A 128 -10.73 -21.64 -0.97
N CYS A 129 -11.60 -22.27 -0.18
CA CYS A 129 -13.02 -22.37 -0.47
C CYS A 129 -13.70 -20.99 -0.37
N ASP A 130 -13.39 -20.23 0.67
CA ASP A 130 -13.92 -18.88 0.87
C ASP A 130 -13.60 -17.98 -0.31
N LEU A 131 -12.32 -17.93 -0.73
CA LEU A 131 -11.91 -17.12 -1.89
C LEU A 131 -12.55 -17.60 -3.19
N LYS A 132 -12.70 -18.90 -3.41
CA LYS A 132 -13.40 -19.44 -4.59
C LYS A 132 -14.89 -19.08 -4.63
N ASN A 133 -15.51 -18.92 -3.47
CA ASN A 133 -16.94 -18.56 -3.37
C ASN A 133 -17.17 -17.05 -3.31
N ALA A 134 -16.11 -16.22 -3.25
CA ALA A 134 -16.26 -14.77 -3.30
C ALA A 134 -16.84 -14.36 -4.66
N ALA A 135 -17.79 -13.44 -4.66
CA ALA A 135 -18.35 -12.87 -5.89
C ALA A 135 -17.30 -12.08 -6.67
N ILE A 136 -16.43 -11.36 -5.95
CA ILE A 136 -15.27 -10.63 -6.49
C ILE A 136 -14.08 -10.77 -5.54
N ILE A 137 -12.87 -10.91 -6.10
CA ILE A 137 -11.62 -10.72 -5.36
C ILE A 137 -11.10 -9.31 -5.66
N HIS A 138 -10.95 -8.49 -4.62
CA HIS A 138 -10.33 -7.19 -4.70
C HIS A 138 -8.82 -7.30 -4.47
N SER A 139 -8.05 -6.72 -5.37
CA SER A 139 -6.59 -6.62 -5.36
C SER A 139 -6.17 -5.16 -5.42
N THR A 140 -5.12 -4.79 -4.70
CA THR A 140 -4.63 -3.41 -4.68
C THR A 140 -3.71 -3.09 -5.87
N THR A 141 -3.26 -4.11 -6.60
CA THR A 141 -2.35 -3.98 -7.74
C THR A 141 -2.56 -5.09 -8.77
N ALA A 142 -2.18 -4.83 -10.03
CA ALA A 142 -2.14 -5.83 -11.09
C ALA A 142 -1.28 -7.06 -10.72
N LEU A 143 -0.18 -6.84 -9.97
CA LEU A 143 0.68 -7.92 -9.50
C LEU A 143 -0.05 -8.85 -8.51
N GLU A 144 -0.89 -8.30 -7.64
CA GLU A 144 -1.73 -9.08 -6.73
C GLU A 144 -2.80 -9.87 -7.48
N VAL A 145 -3.38 -9.29 -8.54
CA VAL A 145 -4.28 -10.01 -9.47
C VAL A 145 -3.57 -11.22 -10.08
N GLU A 146 -2.34 -11.07 -10.54
CA GLU A 146 -1.55 -12.19 -11.07
C GLU A 146 -1.29 -13.28 -10.02
N TRP A 147 -0.98 -12.91 -8.78
CA TRP A 147 -0.78 -13.87 -7.70
C TRP A 147 -2.05 -14.67 -7.43
N ASN A 148 -3.20 -14.00 -7.40
CA ASN A 148 -4.50 -14.65 -7.21
C ASN A 148 -4.81 -15.60 -8.37
N ARG A 149 -4.54 -15.21 -9.62
CA ARG A 149 -4.70 -16.07 -10.79
C ARG A 149 -3.78 -17.31 -10.74
N LYS A 150 -2.51 -17.13 -10.34
CA LYS A 150 -1.55 -18.25 -10.17
C LYS A 150 -1.97 -19.23 -9.07
N LEU A 151 -2.75 -18.80 -8.08
CA LEU A 151 -3.34 -19.66 -7.05
C LEU A 151 -4.62 -20.39 -7.52
N GLY A 152 -5.07 -20.14 -8.76
CA GLY A 152 -6.22 -20.81 -9.39
C GLY A 152 -7.56 -20.17 -9.06
N PHE A 153 -7.60 -18.86 -8.78
CA PHE A 153 -8.86 -18.14 -8.60
C PHE A 153 -9.32 -17.55 -9.94
N GLU A 154 -10.45 -18.04 -10.43
CA GLU A 154 -11.07 -17.61 -11.70
C GLU A 154 -12.16 -16.56 -11.50
N ASN A 155 -12.51 -16.25 -10.26
CA ASN A 155 -13.50 -15.23 -9.90
C ASN A 155 -13.24 -13.91 -10.64
N PRO A 156 -14.27 -13.08 -10.89
CA PRO A 156 -14.08 -11.69 -11.24
C PRO A 156 -13.11 -11.02 -10.27
N GLN A 157 -12.17 -10.24 -10.79
CA GLN A 157 -11.22 -9.49 -9.97
C GLN A 157 -11.31 -8.02 -10.31
N ILE A 158 -11.26 -7.19 -9.26
CA ILE A 158 -11.13 -5.74 -9.42
C ILE A 158 -9.77 -5.30 -8.88
N GLU A 159 -9.12 -4.41 -9.60
CA GLU A 159 -7.91 -3.73 -9.16
C GLU A 159 -8.30 -2.34 -8.68
N VAL A 160 -8.25 -2.11 -7.37
CA VAL A 160 -8.46 -0.80 -6.76
C VAL A 160 -7.31 -0.52 -5.79
N PRO A 161 -6.47 0.48 -6.09
CA PRO A 161 -5.26 0.75 -5.31
C PRO A 161 -5.57 1.36 -3.94
N LEU A 162 -4.52 1.51 -3.10
CA LEU A 162 -4.60 2.39 -1.93
C LEU A 162 -4.69 3.84 -2.40
N GLY A 163 -5.51 4.62 -1.69
CA GLY A 163 -5.61 6.04 -1.88
C GLY A 163 -4.55 6.83 -1.11
N SER A 164 -4.43 8.10 -1.47
CA SER A 164 -3.68 9.10 -0.72
C SER A 164 -4.41 10.43 -0.79
N PHE A 165 -4.13 11.29 0.19
CA PHE A 165 -4.59 12.68 0.15
C PHE A 165 -3.63 13.52 -0.68
N ILE A 166 -4.17 14.36 -1.56
CA ILE A 166 -3.35 15.33 -2.26
C ILE A 166 -2.83 16.34 -1.25
N GLN A 167 -1.54 16.39 -1.13
CA GLN A 167 -0.88 17.34 -0.24
C GLN A 167 -0.88 18.74 -0.88
N LYS A 168 -0.95 19.79 -0.04
CA LYS A 168 -0.74 21.15 -0.54
C LYS A 168 0.65 21.23 -1.16
N GLU A 169 0.75 21.91 -2.29
CA GLU A 169 2.07 22.21 -2.83
C GLU A 169 2.78 23.10 -1.79
N SER A 170 3.80 22.53 -1.14
CA SER A 170 4.76 23.35 -0.42
C SER A 170 5.56 24.11 -1.47
N ALA A 171 5.91 25.38 -1.16
CA ALA A 171 6.87 26.09 -1.96
C ALA A 171 8.19 25.28 -1.92
N VAL A 172 8.37 24.42 -2.91
CA VAL A 172 9.57 23.60 -3.03
C VAL A 172 10.71 24.55 -3.34
N GLU A 173 11.69 24.66 -2.43
CA GLU A 173 12.96 25.22 -2.80
C GLU A 173 13.56 24.32 -3.87
N SER A 174 13.55 24.80 -5.11
CA SER A 174 14.17 24.09 -6.24
C SER A 174 15.64 23.88 -5.91
N ARG A 175 16.16 22.68 -6.16
CA ARG A 175 17.59 22.38 -5.98
C ARG A 175 18.43 23.39 -6.76
N ASN A 176 19.29 24.13 -6.08
CA ASN A 176 20.22 25.05 -6.73
C ASN A 176 21.32 24.27 -7.47
N THR A 177 21.86 24.89 -8.53
CA THR A 177 22.99 24.32 -9.29
C THR A 177 24.17 24.06 -8.34
N GLY A 178 24.64 22.82 -8.28
CA GLY A 178 25.75 22.41 -7.41
C GLY A 178 25.34 21.84 -6.06
N GLU A 179 24.06 21.90 -5.67
CA GLU A 179 23.57 21.19 -4.48
C GLU A 179 23.48 19.68 -4.72
N ALA A 180 23.62 18.91 -3.63
CA ALA A 180 23.50 17.47 -3.67
C ALA A 180 22.07 17.04 -4.04
N LEU A 181 21.94 16.00 -4.88
CA LEU A 181 20.67 15.31 -5.10
C LEU A 181 20.22 14.66 -3.80
N LYS A 182 19.08 15.05 -3.25
CA LYS A 182 18.52 14.56 -1.98
C LYS A 182 17.53 13.44 -2.24
N VAL A 183 17.95 12.22 -1.98
CA VAL A 183 17.14 11.00 -2.18
C VAL A 183 16.57 10.55 -0.86
N LEU A 184 15.24 10.45 -0.76
CA LEU A 184 14.53 10.01 0.43
C LEU A 184 14.13 8.54 0.31
N PHE A 185 14.37 7.77 1.36
CA PHE A 185 13.72 6.49 1.61
C PHE A 185 12.82 6.60 2.84
N VAL A 186 11.59 6.08 2.71
CA VAL A 186 10.64 5.98 3.83
C VAL A 186 10.16 4.54 3.97
N GLY A 187 10.38 3.95 5.14
CA GLY A 187 9.94 2.60 5.42
C GLY A 187 10.75 1.92 6.51
N ARG A 188 10.33 0.73 6.91
CA ARG A 188 11.09 -0.08 7.87
C ARG A 188 12.48 -0.41 7.31
N VAL A 189 13.52 -0.20 8.11
CA VAL A 189 14.87 -0.64 7.77
C VAL A 189 14.94 -2.15 7.99
N TYR A 190 14.73 -2.91 6.91
CA TYR A 190 14.65 -4.37 6.93
C TYR A 190 15.16 -4.94 5.59
N PRO A 191 15.80 -6.13 5.55
CA PRO A 191 16.46 -6.66 4.36
C PRO A 191 15.60 -6.64 3.09
N VAL A 192 14.29 -6.95 3.21
CA VAL A 192 13.35 -6.97 2.07
C VAL A 192 13.20 -5.60 1.39
N LYS A 193 13.54 -4.51 2.08
CA LYS A 193 13.46 -3.15 1.54
C LYS A 193 14.65 -2.76 0.64
N GLY A 194 15.66 -3.61 0.54
CA GLY A 194 16.73 -3.49 -0.47
C GLY A 194 17.75 -2.38 -0.22
N LEU A 195 17.80 -1.77 0.96
CA LEU A 195 18.72 -0.68 1.29
C LEU A 195 20.20 -1.09 1.18
N MET A 196 20.53 -2.36 1.41
CA MET A 196 21.90 -2.86 1.23
C MET A 196 22.40 -2.65 -0.21
N ASN A 197 21.52 -2.80 -1.21
CA ASN A 197 21.89 -2.56 -2.60
C ASN A 197 22.09 -1.07 -2.89
N VAL A 198 21.38 -0.19 -2.19
CA VAL A 198 21.60 1.27 -2.28
C VAL A 198 22.97 1.64 -1.68
N VAL A 199 23.31 1.08 -0.52
CA VAL A 199 24.63 1.27 0.10
C VAL A 199 25.76 0.81 -0.83
N ARG A 200 25.61 -0.36 -1.47
CA ARG A 200 26.60 -0.88 -2.44
C ARG A 200 26.64 -0.04 -3.73
N ALA A 201 25.51 0.47 -4.19
CA ALA A 201 25.47 1.39 -5.32
C ALA A 201 26.22 2.71 -5.04
N ALA A 202 26.15 3.21 -3.80
CA ALA A 202 26.84 4.43 -3.39
C ALA A 202 28.37 4.35 -3.55
N ASP A 203 28.97 3.16 -3.47
CA ASP A 203 30.42 2.98 -3.76
C ASP A 203 30.80 3.44 -5.18
N LYS A 204 29.89 3.31 -6.14
CA LYS A 204 30.05 3.73 -7.55
C LYS A 204 29.62 5.17 -7.82
N LEU A 205 29.20 5.91 -6.77
CA LEU A 205 28.67 7.27 -6.81
C LEU A 205 29.52 8.29 -6.03
N LYS A 206 30.76 7.93 -5.65
CA LYS A 206 31.66 8.79 -4.87
C LYS A 206 32.01 10.11 -5.57
N ASP A 207 31.92 10.12 -6.89
CA ASP A 207 32.10 11.27 -7.77
C ASP A 207 30.81 12.07 -8.04
N VAL A 208 29.67 11.61 -7.50
CA VAL A 208 28.35 12.23 -7.69
C VAL A 208 27.92 12.95 -6.42
N ASN A 209 27.48 14.21 -6.56
CA ASN A 209 26.96 14.96 -5.41
C ASN A 209 25.53 14.50 -5.07
N ILE A 210 25.42 13.44 -4.24
CA ILE A 210 24.16 12.79 -3.86
C ILE A 210 24.15 12.49 -2.35
N LYS A 211 22.99 12.61 -1.72
CA LYS A 211 22.75 12.27 -0.31
C LYS A 211 21.50 11.42 -0.17
N PHE A 212 21.57 10.40 0.67
CA PHE A 212 20.49 9.50 0.98
C PHE A 212 19.97 9.76 2.40
N ARG A 213 18.72 10.17 2.53
CA ARG A 213 18.01 10.34 3.79
C ARG A 213 17.14 9.10 4.04
N ILE A 214 17.41 8.36 5.12
CA ILE A 214 16.73 7.10 5.44
C ILE A 214 15.83 7.31 6.66
N VAL A 215 14.52 7.21 6.44
CA VAL A 215 13.50 7.45 7.46
C VAL A 215 12.72 6.17 7.73
N GLY A 216 12.71 5.74 8.99
CA GLY A 216 11.93 4.61 9.45
C GLY A 216 12.56 3.83 10.59
N PRO A 217 11.78 2.97 11.25
CA PRO A 217 12.27 2.16 12.37
C PRO A 217 13.20 1.04 11.88
N ASP A 218 14.26 0.78 12.65
CA ASP A 218 15.07 -0.41 12.49
C ASP A 218 14.28 -1.65 12.87
N GLN A 219 14.38 -2.68 12.06
CA GLN A 219 13.79 -3.98 12.34
C GLN A 219 14.85 -5.08 12.24
N ALA A 220 14.96 -5.87 13.28
CA ALA A 220 15.90 -6.99 13.39
C ALA A 220 17.39 -6.59 13.37
N GLY A 221 17.74 -5.35 13.72
CA GLY A 221 19.13 -4.88 13.78
C GLY A 221 19.77 -4.65 12.40
N HIS A 222 18.97 -4.57 11.33
CA HIS A 222 19.48 -4.41 9.97
C HIS A 222 20.20 -3.08 9.73
N LEU A 223 19.87 -2.05 10.50
CA LEU A 223 20.52 -0.75 10.41
C LEU A 223 22.03 -0.86 10.68
N SER A 224 22.44 -1.65 11.70
CA SER A 224 23.84 -1.81 12.03
C SER A 224 24.65 -2.47 10.89
N GLU A 225 24.05 -3.40 10.14
CA GLU A 225 24.66 -4.01 8.97
C GLU A 225 24.87 -2.99 7.83
N LEU A 226 23.87 -2.12 7.62
CA LEU A 226 23.93 -1.06 6.59
C LEU A 226 25.02 -0.03 6.92
N VAL A 227 25.09 0.42 8.17
CA VAL A 227 26.11 1.38 8.65
C VAL A 227 27.51 0.79 8.48
N ALA A 228 27.73 -0.46 8.95
CA ALA A 228 29.00 -1.12 8.82
C ALA A 228 29.45 -1.28 7.35
N GLU A 229 28.53 -1.62 6.44
CA GLU A 229 28.85 -1.74 5.02
C GLU A 229 29.14 -0.35 4.39
N ALA A 230 28.43 0.71 4.78
CA ALA A 230 28.68 2.07 4.32
C ALA A 230 30.07 2.56 4.77
N GLU A 231 30.47 2.25 6.01
CA GLU A 231 31.81 2.56 6.53
C GLU A 231 32.89 1.76 5.79
N ARG A 232 32.67 0.45 5.60
CA ARG A 232 33.60 -0.44 4.88
C ARG A 232 33.87 0.06 3.45
N LEU A 233 32.83 0.58 2.77
CA LEU A 233 32.91 1.13 1.42
C LEU A 233 33.38 2.58 1.36
N GLY A 234 33.53 3.26 2.51
CA GLY A 234 33.92 4.68 2.60
C GLY A 234 32.85 5.63 2.06
N VAL A 235 31.57 5.28 2.18
CA VAL A 235 30.42 6.09 1.70
C VAL A 235 29.48 6.51 2.84
N ALA A 236 29.84 6.28 4.10
CA ALA A 236 29.02 6.61 5.25
C ALA A 236 28.54 8.06 5.26
N ALA A 237 29.38 9.01 4.81
CA ALA A 237 29.02 10.43 4.71
C ALA A 237 27.92 10.74 3.69
N MET A 238 27.55 9.80 2.83
CA MET A 238 26.45 9.97 1.86
C MET A 238 25.08 9.64 2.48
N PHE A 239 25.05 9.00 3.66
CA PHE A 239 23.83 8.52 4.32
C PHE A 239 23.52 9.30 5.60
N ASP A 240 22.26 9.66 5.76
CA ASP A 240 21.71 10.21 6.99
C ASP A 240 20.56 9.30 7.48
N TRP A 241 20.80 8.64 8.61
CA TRP A 241 19.91 7.67 9.24
C TRP A 241 19.03 8.37 10.26
N ALA A 242 17.85 8.86 9.82
CA ALA A 242 17.01 9.76 10.61
C ALA A 242 16.15 9.06 11.67
N GLY A 243 16.07 7.73 11.63
CA GLY A 243 15.14 6.99 12.47
C GLY A 243 13.66 7.19 12.06
N PRO A 244 12.71 6.72 12.88
CA PRO A 244 11.30 6.82 12.59
C PRO A 244 10.79 8.27 12.67
N LYS A 245 9.96 8.67 11.69
CA LYS A 245 9.24 9.95 11.64
C LYS A 245 7.78 9.68 11.30
N TYR A 246 6.87 10.50 11.84
CA TYR A 246 5.43 10.37 11.66
C TYR A 246 4.76 11.73 11.52
N GLY A 247 3.56 11.77 10.95
CA GLY A 247 2.76 13.00 10.83
C GLY A 247 3.53 14.14 10.15
N ASP A 248 3.54 15.31 10.77
CA ASP A 248 4.16 16.51 10.22
C ASP A 248 5.68 16.38 10.06
N GLU A 249 6.36 15.66 10.95
CA GLU A 249 7.79 15.41 10.82
C GLU A 249 8.11 14.61 9.55
N LEU A 250 7.29 13.62 9.22
CA LEU A 250 7.44 12.84 7.99
C LEU A 250 7.08 13.68 6.76
N SER A 251 6.07 14.53 6.86
CA SER A 251 5.71 15.47 5.78
C SER A 251 6.89 16.36 5.40
N ILE A 252 7.59 16.92 6.40
CA ILE A 252 8.79 17.76 6.21
C ILE A 252 9.91 16.98 5.48
N GLU A 253 10.08 15.68 5.75
CA GLU A 253 11.09 14.86 5.07
C GLU A 253 10.81 14.74 3.56
N TYR A 254 9.53 14.52 3.19
CA TYR A 254 9.13 14.52 1.78
C TYR A 254 9.33 15.88 1.10
N ASP A 255 9.04 16.98 1.81
CA ASP A 255 9.15 18.32 1.25
C ASP A 255 10.62 18.68 0.96
N LYS A 256 11.56 18.22 1.80
CA LYS A 256 13.00 18.50 1.70
C LYS A 256 13.74 17.63 0.68
N CYS A 257 13.13 16.57 0.15
CA CYS A 257 13.81 15.71 -0.82
C CYS A 257 13.56 16.17 -2.27
N ASP A 258 14.44 15.73 -3.18
CA ASP A 258 14.26 15.90 -4.62
C ASP A 258 13.50 14.73 -5.22
N MET A 259 13.65 13.54 -4.65
CA MET A 259 13.01 12.31 -5.12
C MET A 259 12.90 11.25 -4.01
N LEU A 260 12.01 10.28 -4.24
CA LEU A 260 11.90 9.07 -3.41
C LEU A 260 12.61 7.88 -4.05
N ILE A 261 13.13 6.96 -3.22
CA ILE A 261 13.55 5.62 -3.65
C ILE A 261 12.76 4.53 -2.93
N LEU A 262 12.28 3.53 -3.69
CA LEU A 262 11.67 2.29 -3.18
C LEU A 262 12.40 1.06 -3.78
N PRO A 263 13.58 0.65 -3.25
CA PRO A 263 14.42 -0.40 -3.82
C PRO A 263 14.04 -1.81 -3.37
N SER A 264 12.80 -2.01 -2.91
CA SER A 264 12.32 -3.26 -2.29
C SER A 264 12.47 -4.48 -3.19
N PHE A 265 12.79 -5.64 -2.61
CA PHE A 265 12.76 -6.94 -3.29
C PHE A 265 11.35 -7.51 -3.48
N THR A 266 10.38 -7.00 -2.77
CA THR A 266 8.96 -7.27 -2.97
C THR A 266 8.14 -6.18 -2.27
N GLU A 267 7.05 -5.79 -2.89
CA GLU A 267 6.10 -4.82 -2.34
C GLU A 267 4.70 -5.18 -2.82
N ASN A 268 3.72 -5.05 -1.95
CA ASN A 268 2.35 -5.21 -2.39
C ASN A 268 1.89 -3.96 -3.15
N PHE A 269 2.07 -2.78 -2.55
CA PHE A 269 1.71 -1.51 -3.15
C PHE A 269 2.87 -0.50 -3.09
N GLY A 270 3.36 -0.17 -1.89
CA GLY A 270 4.39 0.86 -1.69
C GLY A 270 3.78 2.25 -1.62
N ALA A 271 2.92 2.49 -0.64
CA ALA A 271 2.20 3.76 -0.44
C ALA A 271 3.12 4.99 -0.44
N THR A 272 4.37 4.84 0.02
CA THR A 272 5.37 5.93 0.04
C THR A 272 5.64 6.53 -1.34
N VAL A 273 5.44 5.75 -2.42
CA VAL A 273 5.56 6.28 -3.79
C VAL A 273 4.41 7.26 -4.07
N VAL A 274 3.17 6.89 -3.72
CA VAL A 274 2.02 7.79 -3.89
C VAL A 274 2.19 9.05 -3.05
N ASP A 275 2.70 8.90 -1.81
CA ASP A 275 2.96 10.03 -0.92
C ASP A 275 4.00 11.02 -1.51
N ALA A 276 5.05 10.50 -2.16
CA ALA A 276 6.04 11.33 -2.85
C ALA A 276 5.43 12.01 -4.08
N LEU A 277 4.74 11.24 -4.93
CA LEU A 277 4.12 11.76 -6.15
C LEU A 277 3.05 12.82 -5.84
N SER A 278 2.26 12.64 -4.76
CA SER A 278 1.25 13.63 -4.32
C SER A 278 1.85 14.99 -3.96
N ARG A 279 3.16 15.01 -3.63
CA ARG A 279 3.96 16.21 -3.34
C ARG A 279 4.82 16.67 -4.53
N SER A 280 4.50 16.20 -5.72
CA SER A 280 5.29 16.50 -6.92
C SER A 280 6.76 16.06 -6.83
N LYS A 281 7.05 14.97 -6.09
CA LYS A 281 8.38 14.36 -6.03
C LYS A 281 8.41 13.11 -6.90
N PRO A 282 9.29 13.01 -7.91
CA PRO A 282 9.43 11.79 -8.71
C PRO A 282 9.96 10.63 -7.85
N ALA A 283 9.74 9.40 -8.30
CA ALA A 283 10.16 8.23 -7.55
C ALA A 283 10.98 7.26 -8.41
N LEU A 284 11.97 6.59 -7.79
CA LEU A 284 12.63 5.42 -8.34
C LEU A 284 12.14 4.20 -7.58
N ALA A 285 11.56 3.25 -8.29
CA ALA A 285 11.08 1.99 -7.71
C ALA A 285 11.74 0.80 -8.39
N SER A 286 11.92 -0.29 -7.64
CA SER A 286 12.50 -1.52 -8.20
C SER A 286 11.51 -2.26 -9.10
N THR A 287 12.03 -3.06 -10.04
CA THR A 287 11.22 -3.95 -10.90
C THR A 287 10.47 -5.05 -10.13
N PHE A 288 10.75 -5.20 -8.84
CA PHE A 288 10.03 -6.11 -7.94
C PHE A 288 8.82 -5.47 -7.26
N THR A 289 8.46 -4.25 -7.68
CA THR A 289 7.33 -3.48 -7.16
C THR A 289 6.32 -3.20 -8.27
N PRO A 290 5.04 -2.92 -7.98
CA PRO A 290 4.01 -2.71 -8.98
C PRO A 290 4.04 -1.30 -9.62
N TRP A 291 5.22 -0.66 -9.70
CA TRP A 291 5.35 0.75 -10.07
C TRP A 291 5.88 0.97 -11.50
N LYS A 292 5.64 0.04 -12.43
CA LYS A 292 5.98 0.20 -13.86
C LYS A 292 5.39 1.48 -14.47
N ILE A 293 4.24 1.91 -13.98
CA ILE A 293 3.55 3.12 -14.42
C ILE A 293 4.41 4.40 -14.26
N LEU A 294 5.45 4.41 -13.41
CA LEU A 294 6.37 5.52 -13.28
C LEU A 294 7.08 5.85 -14.59
N GLU A 295 7.52 4.82 -15.33
CA GLU A 295 8.13 4.99 -16.65
C GLU A 295 7.08 5.37 -17.70
N GLU A 296 5.94 4.69 -17.74
CA GLU A 296 4.86 4.92 -18.69
C GLU A 296 4.35 6.37 -18.64
N ARG A 297 4.26 6.94 -17.42
CA ARG A 297 3.82 8.32 -17.18
C ARG A 297 4.98 9.32 -17.11
N LYS A 298 6.22 8.88 -17.28
CA LYS A 298 7.43 9.72 -17.21
C LYS A 298 7.50 10.55 -15.93
N CYS A 299 7.12 9.94 -14.80
CA CYS A 299 7.13 10.56 -13.47
C CYS A 299 8.09 9.89 -12.49
N GLY A 300 8.98 9.03 -13.01
CA GLY A 300 9.98 8.33 -12.23
C GLY A 300 10.65 7.22 -13.03
N TRP A 301 11.28 6.29 -12.32
CA TRP A 301 12.06 5.19 -12.87
C TRP A 301 11.62 3.88 -12.27
N TRP A 302 11.59 2.83 -13.08
CA TRP A 302 11.31 1.47 -12.65
C TRP A 302 12.43 0.55 -13.13
N VAL A 303 13.40 0.28 -12.26
CA VAL A 303 14.69 -0.33 -12.61
C VAL A 303 15.02 -1.51 -11.71
N SER A 304 15.93 -2.40 -12.16
CA SER A 304 16.48 -3.44 -11.29
C SER A 304 17.11 -2.80 -10.04
N ASN A 305 16.92 -3.43 -8.88
CA ASN A 305 17.55 -2.97 -7.63
C ASN A 305 18.99 -3.50 -7.46
N GLU A 306 19.60 -4.03 -8.51
CA GLU A 306 21.02 -4.36 -8.51
C GLU A 306 21.88 -3.10 -8.32
N PRO A 307 22.97 -3.17 -7.51
CA PRO A 307 23.80 -2.00 -7.21
C PRO A 307 24.29 -1.25 -8.45
N GLU A 308 24.68 -1.98 -9.49
CA GLU A 308 25.15 -1.43 -10.76
C GLU A 308 24.08 -0.61 -11.45
N LYS A 309 22.86 -1.17 -11.55
CA LYS A 309 21.73 -0.50 -12.21
C LYS A 309 21.23 0.72 -11.44
N LEU A 310 21.20 0.63 -10.11
CA LEU A 310 20.91 1.76 -9.26
C LEU A 310 21.93 2.88 -9.46
N ALA A 311 23.24 2.56 -9.45
CA ALA A 311 24.30 3.53 -9.65
C ALA A 311 24.24 4.21 -11.04
N GLU A 312 24.07 3.43 -12.12
CA GLU A 312 23.88 3.95 -13.48
C GLU A 312 22.68 4.92 -13.55
N THR A 313 21.57 4.56 -12.89
CA THR A 313 20.36 5.37 -12.88
C THR A 313 20.55 6.64 -12.08
N PHE A 314 21.16 6.57 -10.89
CA PHE A 314 21.45 7.77 -10.08
C PHE A 314 22.41 8.75 -10.77
N LYS A 315 23.41 8.28 -11.53
CA LYS A 315 24.28 9.15 -12.34
C LYS A 315 23.46 9.93 -13.37
N LYS A 316 22.51 9.29 -14.03
CA LYS A 316 21.60 9.95 -14.99
C LYS A 316 20.68 10.96 -14.29
N ILE A 317 20.11 10.58 -13.14
CA ILE A 317 19.21 11.46 -12.37
C ILE A 317 19.95 12.69 -11.83
N ALA A 318 21.17 12.53 -11.31
CA ALA A 318 21.97 13.62 -10.79
C ALA A 318 22.36 14.65 -11.86
N ALA A 319 22.40 14.22 -13.13
CA ALA A 319 22.68 15.09 -14.28
C ALA A 319 21.44 15.88 -14.77
N LEU A 320 20.23 15.53 -14.29
CA LEU A 320 19.00 16.27 -14.62
C LEU A 320 18.99 17.64 -13.92
N SER A 321 18.40 18.63 -14.60
CA SER A 321 18.16 19.94 -13.98
C SER A 321 17.04 19.86 -12.93
N ALA A 322 16.94 20.88 -12.10
CA ALA A 322 15.87 20.98 -11.12
C ALA A 322 14.48 21.05 -11.80
N GLU A 323 14.41 21.79 -12.91
CA GLU A 323 13.18 21.95 -13.70
C GLU A 323 12.73 20.62 -14.34
N GLU A 324 13.67 19.77 -14.79
CA GLU A 324 13.35 18.45 -15.32
C GLU A 324 12.77 17.54 -14.23
N LEU A 325 13.35 17.51 -13.03
CA LEU A 325 12.84 16.75 -11.89
C LEU A 325 11.46 17.27 -11.45
N GLU A 326 11.29 18.60 -11.40
CA GLU A 326 10.01 19.24 -11.06
C GLU A 326 8.93 18.87 -12.08
N ALA A 327 9.24 18.92 -13.38
CA ALA A 327 8.32 18.53 -14.44
C ALA A 327 7.93 17.05 -14.34
N MET A 328 8.85 16.17 -13.94
CA MET A 328 8.55 14.76 -13.64
C MET A 328 7.62 14.63 -12.42
N GLY A 329 7.91 15.37 -11.36
CA GLY A 329 7.09 15.40 -10.16
C GLY A 329 5.65 15.85 -10.42
N LYS A 330 5.47 16.92 -11.22
CA LYS A 330 4.13 17.41 -11.64
C LYS A 330 3.34 16.34 -12.41
N ARG A 331 4.00 15.55 -13.28
CA ARG A 331 3.35 14.41 -13.94
C ARG A 331 2.96 13.33 -12.95
N GLY A 332 3.78 13.11 -11.93
CA GLY A 332 3.48 12.18 -10.84
C GLY A 332 2.26 12.61 -10.03
N ARG A 333 2.19 13.89 -9.65
CA ARG A 333 1.02 14.44 -8.96
C ARG A 333 -0.26 14.28 -9.78
N LYS A 334 -0.21 14.58 -11.07
CA LYS A 334 -1.35 14.38 -11.98
C LYS A 334 -1.79 12.90 -12.01
N LEU A 335 -0.86 11.96 -12.01
CA LEU A 335 -1.16 10.54 -11.91
C LEU A 335 -1.89 10.21 -10.60
N VAL A 336 -1.47 10.81 -9.45
CA VAL A 336 -2.16 10.61 -8.17
C VAL A 336 -3.57 11.19 -8.22
N GLU A 337 -3.75 12.39 -8.74
CA GLU A 337 -5.06 13.04 -8.90
C GLU A 337 -6.02 12.20 -9.75
N GLU A 338 -5.51 11.55 -10.82
CA GLU A 338 -6.31 10.71 -11.71
C GLU A 338 -6.69 9.34 -11.11
N LYS A 339 -5.82 8.72 -10.29
CA LYS A 339 -5.96 7.29 -9.94
C LYS A 339 -5.88 6.96 -8.45
N TYR A 340 -5.20 7.78 -7.67
CA TYR A 340 -4.81 7.40 -6.30
C TYR A 340 -5.36 8.35 -5.23
N THR A 341 -6.31 9.23 -5.56
CA THR A 341 -7.09 9.95 -4.54
C THR A 341 -8.10 9.01 -3.90
N TRP A 342 -8.46 9.24 -2.64
CA TRP A 342 -9.50 8.45 -1.99
C TRP A 342 -10.84 8.54 -2.72
N ASP A 343 -11.17 9.68 -3.33
CA ASP A 343 -12.37 9.83 -4.15
C ASP A 343 -12.35 8.92 -5.39
N ALA A 344 -11.21 8.83 -6.08
CA ALA A 344 -11.04 7.92 -7.22
C ALA A 344 -11.13 6.46 -6.78
N VAL A 345 -10.51 6.11 -5.66
CA VAL A 345 -10.55 4.77 -5.05
C VAL A 345 -11.96 4.39 -4.66
N CYS A 346 -12.68 5.26 -3.94
CA CYS A 346 -14.06 4.99 -3.53
C CYS A 346 -15.01 4.88 -4.72
N THR A 347 -14.83 5.72 -5.75
CA THR A 347 -15.59 5.62 -7.00
C THR A 347 -15.36 4.27 -7.69
N ALA A 348 -14.12 3.79 -7.74
CA ALA A 348 -13.80 2.48 -8.30
C ALA A 348 -14.38 1.33 -7.47
N MET A 349 -14.36 1.45 -6.13
CA MET A 349 -14.99 0.46 -5.24
C MET A 349 -16.50 0.38 -5.43
N VAL A 350 -17.20 1.53 -5.55
CA VAL A 350 -18.65 1.57 -5.82
C VAL A 350 -18.96 0.82 -7.11
N ARG A 351 -18.23 1.09 -8.20
CA ARG A 351 -18.40 0.38 -9.48
C ARG A 351 -18.18 -1.13 -9.32
N GLY A 352 -17.21 -1.53 -8.52
CA GLY A 352 -16.97 -2.93 -8.19
C GLY A 352 -18.17 -3.58 -7.49
N TYR A 353 -18.74 -2.91 -6.49
CA TYR A 353 -19.93 -3.39 -5.79
C TYR A 353 -21.16 -3.45 -6.71
N GLU A 354 -21.39 -2.42 -7.52
CA GLU A 354 -22.49 -2.40 -8.49
C GLU A 354 -22.38 -3.53 -9.52
N SER A 355 -21.16 -3.89 -9.94
CA SER A 355 -20.95 -4.99 -10.88
C SER A 355 -21.41 -6.33 -10.31
N VAL A 356 -21.27 -6.55 -9.01
CA VAL A 356 -21.76 -7.77 -8.32
C VAL A 356 -23.27 -7.80 -8.27
N LEU A 357 -23.89 -6.66 -7.98
CA LEU A 357 -25.36 -6.57 -7.84
C LEU A 357 -26.08 -6.71 -9.19
N ASN A 358 -25.47 -6.21 -10.27
CA ASN A 358 -26.07 -6.21 -11.60
C ASN A 358 -25.93 -7.57 -12.34
N HIS A 359 -24.96 -8.41 -11.98
CA HIS A 359 -24.73 -9.68 -12.68
C HIS A 359 -25.41 -10.88 -12.02
N GLY A 360 -26.11 -10.69 -10.89
CA GLY A 360 -26.82 -11.75 -10.18
C GLY A 360 -25.89 -12.88 -9.71
N ILE A 361 -26.15 -13.44 -8.54
CA ILE A 361 -25.51 -14.69 -8.11
C ILE A 361 -26.10 -15.81 -9.00
N HIS A 362 -25.32 -16.27 -9.98
CA HIS A 362 -25.62 -17.52 -10.72
C HIS A 362 -24.81 -18.67 -10.15
#